data_878350b973d49ce53edcc9a20743734c
#
_entry.id   878350b973d49ce53edcc9a20743734c
#
_cell.length_a   1.000
_cell.length_b   1.000
_cell.length_c   1.000
_cell.angle_alpha   90.00
_cell.angle_beta   90.00
_cell.angle_gamma   90.00
#
_symmetry.space_group_name_H-M   'P 1'
#
loop_
_entity.id
_entity.type
_entity.pdbx_description
1 polymer ?
#
loop_
_entity_poly.entity_id
_entity_poly.type
_entity_poly.pdbx_seq_one_letter_code
_entity_poly.pdbx_strand_id
1 'polypeptide(L)'
;PCVKAISKKDYLKDVEQASNLLEGKASDLLEVMYVEMDNYSSNKFYEKAADYRNKISSLREIQRDQSIAGYNKDRDAISISRSSERNRIGVTSVRGGWIVSHKSFTQENSFFKEGLLDSFLSSYYTRETTCPCVILVSENLIDKHTIQKALSEYHNKKVSITNKIRNKDIGLMKISQTNTDLYLKRQERSKKNVSKVLSSLKEKLNLKEEIDLIESYDISHFSGKKALAGQITYNKTGKVRDSYRTYNISKENSGNDIGSMQEVIERRFRKGSELIFPSLILIDGGLTHLKA
;
A
#
# COMPACT_ATOMS: atom_id res chain seq x y z
N PRO A 1 2.99 -10.15 -22.05
CA PRO A 1 2.94 -11.61 -21.99
C PRO A 1 1.65 -12.17 -22.58
N CYS A 2 0.53 -11.43 -22.56
CA CYS A 2 -0.75 -11.95 -23.08
C CYS A 2 -0.87 -11.96 -24.61
N VAL A 3 0.02 -11.27 -25.33
CA VAL A 3 -0.12 -11.03 -26.77
C VAL A 3 1.11 -11.46 -27.59
N LYS A 4 2.28 -11.60 -26.96
CA LYS A 4 3.53 -11.97 -27.63
C LYS A 4 4.39 -12.86 -26.73
N ALA A 5 4.86 -13.99 -27.24
CA ALA A 5 5.80 -14.84 -26.52
C ALA A 5 7.12 -14.07 -26.31
N ILE A 6 7.51 -13.90 -25.04
CA ILE A 6 8.80 -13.31 -24.66
C ILE A 6 9.68 -14.41 -24.07
N SER A 7 10.99 -14.40 -24.34
CA SER A 7 11.90 -15.35 -23.72
C SER A 7 12.01 -15.05 -22.21
N LYS A 8 12.24 -16.10 -21.41
CA LYS A 8 12.46 -15.93 -19.95
C LYS A 8 13.60 -14.98 -19.65
N LYS A 9 14.65 -14.97 -20.47
CA LYS A 9 15.82 -14.11 -20.32
C LYS A 9 15.45 -12.64 -20.56
N ASP A 10 14.69 -12.34 -21.61
CA ASP A 10 14.27 -10.97 -21.93
C ASP A 10 13.29 -10.45 -20.88
N TYR A 11 12.37 -11.30 -20.42
CA TYR A 11 11.45 -10.95 -19.33
C TYR A 11 12.19 -10.59 -18.03
N LEU A 12 13.19 -11.37 -17.64
CA LEU A 12 13.99 -11.07 -16.44
C LEU A 12 14.77 -9.77 -16.60
N LYS A 13 15.29 -9.48 -17.80
CA LYS A 13 15.97 -8.21 -18.10
C LYS A 13 15.00 -7.03 -17.96
N ASP A 14 13.79 -7.15 -18.47
CA ASP A 14 12.75 -6.10 -18.34
C ASP A 14 12.34 -5.88 -16.87
N VAL A 15 12.22 -6.96 -16.09
CA VAL A 15 11.93 -6.88 -14.65
C VAL A 15 13.06 -6.19 -13.88
N GLU A 16 14.32 -6.52 -14.19
CA GLU A 16 15.50 -5.88 -13.57
C GLU A 16 15.57 -4.39 -13.90
N GLN A 17 15.32 -4.02 -15.16
CA GLN A 17 15.27 -2.62 -15.59
C GLN A 17 14.16 -1.84 -14.88
N ALA A 18 12.97 -2.44 -14.74
CA ALA A 18 11.86 -1.85 -14.01
C ALA A 18 12.18 -1.70 -12.51
N SER A 19 12.83 -2.69 -11.90
CA SER A 19 13.27 -2.63 -10.51
C SER A 19 14.28 -1.50 -10.29
N ASN A 20 15.29 -1.39 -11.14
CA ASN A 20 16.30 -0.32 -11.07
C ASN A 20 15.66 1.08 -11.20
N LEU A 21 14.65 1.23 -12.06
CA LEU A 21 13.90 2.48 -12.19
C LEU A 21 13.16 2.82 -10.90
N LEU A 22 12.46 1.85 -10.32
CA LEU A 22 11.70 2.03 -9.07
C LEU A 22 12.59 2.26 -7.84
N GLU A 23 13.82 1.75 -7.86
CA GLU A 23 14.83 1.99 -6.83
C GLU A 23 15.54 3.35 -6.96
N GLY A 24 15.22 4.14 -7.98
CA GLY A 24 15.82 5.45 -8.22
C GLY A 24 17.18 5.41 -8.94
N LYS A 25 17.58 4.25 -9.48
CA LYS A 25 18.81 4.07 -10.29
C LYS A 25 18.58 4.39 -11.76
N ALA A 26 17.75 5.39 -12.03
CA ALA A 26 17.35 5.74 -13.39
C ALA A 26 18.51 6.27 -14.26
N SER A 27 19.49 6.93 -13.63
CA SER A 27 20.69 7.42 -14.34
C SER A 27 21.55 6.27 -14.86
N ASP A 28 21.78 5.26 -14.02
CA ASP A 28 22.57 4.08 -14.37
C ASP A 28 21.86 3.28 -15.48
N LEU A 29 20.53 3.18 -15.39
CA LEU A 29 19.70 2.53 -16.40
C LEU A 29 19.78 3.26 -17.75
N LEU A 30 19.72 4.60 -17.76
CA LEU A 30 19.87 5.38 -18.98
C LEU A 30 21.23 5.19 -19.62
N GLU A 31 22.30 5.16 -18.83
CA GLU A 31 23.67 4.93 -19.33
C GLU A 31 23.79 3.57 -20.02
N VAL A 32 23.28 2.52 -19.38
CA VAL A 32 23.23 1.17 -19.99
C VAL A 32 22.41 1.17 -21.29
N MET A 33 21.27 1.86 -21.33
CA MET A 33 20.43 1.94 -22.52
C MET A 33 21.12 2.70 -23.66
N TYR A 34 21.91 3.74 -23.37
CA TYR A 34 22.71 4.43 -24.37
C TYR A 34 23.77 3.53 -24.99
N VAL A 35 24.51 2.79 -24.16
CA VAL A 35 25.53 1.83 -24.64
C VAL A 35 24.89 0.78 -25.55
N GLU A 36 23.75 0.22 -25.16
CA GLU A 36 23.02 -0.78 -25.97
C GLU A 36 22.53 -0.16 -27.29
N MET A 37 22.00 1.07 -27.27
CA MET A 37 21.56 1.78 -28.48
C MET A 37 22.73 1.96 -29.46
N ASP A 38 23.89 2.41 -28.99
CA ASP A 38 25.08 2.62 -29.81
C ASP A 38 25.62 1.30 -30.37
N ASN A 39 25.60 0.24 -29.57
CA ASN A 39 25.98 -1.10 -30.02
C ASN A 39 25.09 -1.60 -31.16
N TYR A 40 23.77 -1.47 -31.02
CA TYR A 40 22.84 -1.86 -32.07
C TYR A 40 23.00 -1.00 -33.33
N SER A 41 23.22 0.31 -33.17
CA SER A 41 23.46 1.22 -34.29
C SER A 41 24.73 0.87 -35.06
N SER A 42 25.83 0.61 -34.35
CA SER A 42 27.12 0.23 -34.91
C SER A 42 27.07 -1.11 -35.68
N ASN A 43 26.24 -2.04 -35.19
CA ASN A 43 26.01 -3.34 -35.84
C ASN A 43 24.90 -3.28 -36.91
N LYS A 44 24.43 -2.08 -37.31
CA LYS A 44 23.41 -1.85 -38.33
C LYS A 44 22.01 -2.41 -38.00
N PHE A 45 21.73 -2.73 -36.73
CA PHE A 45 20.40 -3.14 -36.26
C PHE A 45 19.54 -1.90 -35.92
N TYR A 46 19.21 -1.11 -36.94
CA TYR A 46 18.61 0.22 -36.76
C TYR A 46 17.23 0.20 -36.11
N GLU A 47 16.41 -0.84 -36.32
CA GLU A 47 15.13 -0.97 -35.65
C GLU A 47 15.28 -1.12 -34.14
N LYS A 48 16.23 -1.96 -33.69
CA LYS A 48 16.52 -2.13 -32.26
C LYS A 48 17.12 -0.86 -31.65
N ALA A 49 18.00 -0.18 -32.36
CA ALA A 49 18.54 1.11 -31.92
C ALA A 49 17.43 2.16 -31.77
N ALA A 50 16.45 2.18 -32.69
CA ALA A 50 15.29 3.08 -32.62
C ALA A 50 14.40 2.75 -31.41
N ASP A 51 14.18 1.48 -31.09
CA ASP A 51 13.44 1.06 -29.89
C ASP A 51 14.10 1.55 -28.59
N TYR A 52 15.43 1.41 -28.48
CA TYR A 52 16.18 1.94 -27.34
C TYR A 52 16.12 3.46 -27.27
N ARG A 53 16.24 4.17 -28.38
CA ARG A 53 16.07 5.63 -28.45
C ARG A 53 14.69 6.05 -27.92
N ASN A 54 13.64 5.36 -28.35
CA ASN A 54 12.27 5.68 -27.93
C ASN A 54 12.08 5.39 -26.42
N LYS A 55 12.62 4.28 -25.91
CA LYS A 55 12.63 3.96 -24.46
C LYS A 55 13.36 5.03 -23.66
N ILE A 56 14.53 5.49 -24.12
CA ILE A 56 15.32 6.57 -23.50
C ILE A 56 14.52 7.87 -23.48
N SER A 57 13.86 8.22 -24.60
CA SER A 57 13.02 9.42 -24.67
C SER A 57 11.86 9.39 -23.67
N SER A 58 11.14 8.26 -23.60
CA SER A 58 10.03 8.07 -22.66
C SER A 58 10.48 8.13 -21.21
N LEU A 59 11.62 7.50 -20.88
CA LEU A 59 12.21 7.58 -19.55
C LEU A 59 12.59 9.01 -19.18
N ARG A 60 13.19 9.76 -20.09
CA ARG A 60 13.55 11.17 -19.86
C ARG A 60 12.32 12.05 -19.65
N GLU A 61 11.23 11.79 -20.35
CA GLU A 61 9.96 12.52 -20.17
C GLU A 61 9.36 12.27 -18.80
N ILE A 62 9.26 11.01 -18.38
CA ILE A 62 8.85 10.63 -17.02
C ILE A 62 9.77 11.29 -15.98
N GLN A 63 11.06 11.30 -16.26
CA GLN A 63 12.05 11.94 -15.40
C GLN A 63 11.81 13.45 -15.27
N ARG A 64 11.55 14.16 -16.32
CA ARG A 64 11.37 15.62 -16.30
C ARG A 64 10.20 16.04 -15.40
N ASP A 65 9.13 15.26 -15.39
CA ASP A 65 7.92 15.56 -14.63
C ASP A 65 8.03 15.21 -13.14
N GLN A 66 8.96 14.32 -12.77
CA GLN A 66 9.15 13.85 -11.39
C GLN A 66 10.46 14.32 -10.74
N SER A 67 11.36 14.95 -11.48
CA SER A 67 12.63 15.40 -10.92
C SER A 67 12.44 16.61 -10.03
N ILE A 68 12.76 16.43 -8.76
CA ILE A 68 13.02 17.57 -7.89
C ILE A 68 14.46 17.98 -8.12
N ALA A 69 14.66 18.89 -9.06
CA ALA A 69 15.99 19.30 -9.51
C ALA A 69 16.91 19.68 -8.33
N GLY A 70 18.10 19.09 -8.31
CA GLY A 70 19.21 19.53 -7.48
C GLY A 70 19.51 18.74 -6.21
N TYR A 71 19.03 17.50 -6.08
CA TYR A 71 19.43 16.63 -4.99
C TYR A 71 20.55 15.67 -5.39
N ASN A 72 21.74 15.88 -4.80
CA ASN A 72 22.90 14.99 -5.01
C ASN A 72 22.97 13.87 -3.94
N LYS A 73 22.07 13.83 -2.97
CA LYS A 73 22.08 12.87 -1.87
C LYS A 73 20.67 12.34 -1.63
N ASP A 74 20.58 11.06 -1.36
CA ASP A 74 19.36 10.41 -0.93
C ASP A 74 18.80 11.07 0.33
N ARG A 75 17.49 11.25 0.34
CA ARG A 75 16.77 11.85 1.48
C ARG A 75 15.35 11.36 1.60
N ASP A 76 14.84 11.42 2.80
CA ASP A 76 13.43 11.19 3.08
C ASP A 76 12.83 12.45 3.70
N ALA A 77 11.59 12.78 3.30
CA ALA A 77 10.79 13.81 3.95
C ALA A 77 9.66 13.15 4.73
N ILE A 78 9.64 13.41 6.02
CA ILE A 78 8.67 12.84 6.94
C ILE A 78 7.74 13.94 7.42
N SER A 79 6.47 13.78 7.12
CA SER A 79 5.39 14.70 7.46
C SER A 79 4.38 14.04 8.38
N ILE A 80 3.71 14.84 9.18
CA ILE A 80 2.64 14.38 10.06
C ILE A 80 1.37 15.18 9.81
N SER A 81 0.24 14.48 9.73
CA SER A 81 -1.10 15.05 9.73
C SER A 81 -1.86 14.52 10.92
N ARG A 82 -2.56 15.41 11.61
CA ARG A 82 -3.32 15.08 12.82
C ARG A 82 -4.82 15.24 12.58
N SER A 83 -5.59 14.31 13.13
CA SER A 83 -7.04 14.46 13.28
C SER A 83 -7.45 14.18 14.72
N SER A 84 -8.74 14.37 15.03
CA SER A 84 -9.27 14.08 16.37
C SER A 84 -9.12 12.62 16.79
N GLU A 85 -9.14 11.68 15.82
CA GLU A 85 -9.11 10.26 16.10
C GLU A 85 -7.71 9.62 15.91
N ARG A 86 -6.95 10.10 14.93
CA ARG A 86 -5.71 9.43 14.48
C ARG A 86 -4.69 10.42 13.95
N ASN A 87 -3.44 10.06 14.13
CA ASN A 87 -2.32 10.71 13.48
C ASN A 87 -1.89 9.91 12.24
N ARG A 88 -1.41 10.63 11.24
CA ARG A 88 -0.86 10.01 10.03
C ARG A 88 0.54 10.52 9.76
N ILE A 89 1.47 9.58 9.58
CA ILE A 89 2.86 9.91 9.26
C ILE A 89 3.10 9.48 7.80
N GLY A 90 3.56 10.42 6.98
CA GLY A 90 3.95 10.18 5.59
C GLY A 90 5.45 10.18 5.45
N VAL A 91 6.00 9.23 4.71
CA VAL A 91 7.42 9.15 4.34
C VAL A 91 7.53 9.24 2.83
N THR A 92 8.09 10.33 2.34
CA THR A 92 8.38 10.52 0.91
C THR A 92 9.86 10.32 0.69
N SER A 93 10.23 9.31 -0.08
CA SER A 93 11.62 8.93 -0.31
C SER A 93 12.13 9.46 -1.65
N VAL A 94 13.30 10.10 -1.61
CA VAL A 94 14.05 10.56 -2.78
C VAL A 94 15.36 9.78 -2.89
N ARG A 95 15.59 9.16 -4.03
CA ARG A 95 16.81 8.41 -4.36
C ARG A 95 17.30 8.88 -5.74
N GLY A 96 18.60 9.17 -5.83
CA GLY A 96 19.19 9.66 -7.09
C GLY A 96 18.52 10.93 -7.66
N GLY A 97 17.93 11.78 -6.82
CA GLY A 97 17.20 12.97 -7.23
C GLY A 97 15.72 12.76 -7.59
N TRP A 98 15.19 11.53 -7.44
CA TRP A 98 13.82 11.13 -7.81
C TRP A 98 12.98 10.81 -6.59
N ILE A 99 11.68 11.18 -6.63
CA ILE A 99 10.72 10.64 -5.67
C ILE A 99 10.40 9.20 -6.08
N VAL A 100 10.92 8.24 -5.31
CA VAL A 100 10.72 6.81 -5.58
C VAL A 100 9.51 6.22 -4.86
N SER A 101 9.09 6.80 -3.74
CA SER A 101 7.94 6.31 -2.99
C SER A 101 7.34 7.36 -2.06
N HIS A 102 6.05 7.16 -1.75
CA HIS A 102 5.38 7.79 -0.63
C HIS A 102 4.63 6.71 0.16
N LYS A 103 5.14 6.39 1.35
CA LYS A 103 4.49 5.46 2.29
C LYS A 103 3.73 6.26 3.34
N SER A 104 2.58 5.77 3.79
CA SER A 104 1.76 6.44 4.79
C SER A 104 1.35 5.48 5.89
N PHE A 105 1.59 5.87 7.13
CA PHE A 105 1.39 5.06 8.34
C PHE A 105 0.33 5.71 9.22
N THR A 106 -0.59 4.90 9.73
CA THR A 106 -1.59 5.35 10.71
C THR A 106 -1.08 5.05 12.10
N GLN A 107 -1.13 6.06 12.97
CA GLN A 107 -0.90 5.93 14.39
C GLN A 107 -2.20 6.28 15.12
N GLU A 108 -2.69 5.38 15.95
CA GLU A 108 -3.82 5.70 16.81
C GLU A 108 -3.41 6.80 17.81
N ASN A 109 -4.35 7.65 18.20
CA ASN A 109 -4.09 8.65 19.22
C ASN A 109 -3.82 7.95 20.54
N SER A 110 -2.58 7.51 20.75
CA SER A 110 -2.11 7.13 22.07
C SER A 110 -1.96 8.38 22.93
N PHE A 111 -2.04 8.22 24.24
CA PHE A 111 -1.92 9.31 25.24
C PHE A 111 -0.65 10.16 25.13
N PHE A 112 0.33 9.75 24.34
CA PHE A 112 1.57 10.47 24.09
C PHE A 112 1.47 11.31 22.80
N LYS A 113 1.06 12.57 22.96
CA LYS A 113 1.10 13.57 21.87
C LYS A 113 2.53 13.99 21.52
N GLU A 114 3.44 13.89 22.48
CA GLU A 114 4.86 14.26 22.35
C GLU A 114 5.72 13.03 22.02
N GLY A 115 6.75 13.19 21.21
CA GLY A 115 7.67 12.10 20.84
C GLY A 115 7.14 11.10 19.80
N LEU A 116 6.02 11.40 19.13
CA LEU A 116 5.46 10.51 18.12
C LEU A 116 6.43 10.27 16.95
N LEU A 117 7.07 11.33 16.45
CA LEU A 117 8.05 11.19 15.37
C LEU A 117 9.34 10.53 15.86
N ASP A 118 9.73 10.73 17.11
CA ASP A 118 10.91 10.09 17.71
C ASP A 118 10.75 8.57 17.73
N SER A 119 9.63 8.09 18.26
CA SER A 119 9.30 6.67 18.29
C SER A 119 9.15 6.09 16.89
N PHE A 120 8.50 6.82 15.97
CA PHE A 120 8.34 6.40 14.60
C PHE A 120 9.69 6.25 13.88
N LEU A 121 10.55 7.25 13.94
CA LEU A 121 11.87 7.23 13.29
C LEU A 121 12.72 6.05 13.78
N SER A 122 12.73 5.84 15.10
CA SER A 122 13.50 4.77 15.72
C SER A 122 13.01 3.40 15.24
N SER A 123 11.69 3.17 15.18
CA SER A 123 11.13 1.89 14.74
C SER A 123 11.15 1.69 13.22
N TYR A 124 10.96 2.76 12.45
CA TYR A 124 10.90 2.68 10.99
C TYR A 124 12.26 2.31 10.40
N TYR A 125 13.31 3.07 10.73
CA TYR A 125 14.62 2.84 10.14
C TYR A 125 15.39 1.66 10.74
N THR A 126 14.95 1.06 11.82
CA THR A 126 15.49 -0.24 12.29
C THR A 126 14.90 -1.43 11.53
N ARG A 127 13.72 -1.27 10.91
CA ARG A 127 13.08 -2.30 10.09
C ARG A 127 13.41 -2.18 8.59
N GLU A 128 13.68 -0.98 8.14
CA GLU A 128 14.03 -0.72 6.73
C GLU A 128 15.51 -1.01 6.49
N THR A 129 15.82 -1.67 5.39
CA THR A 129 17.19 -2.03 5.00
C THR A 129 17.99 -0.82 4.52
N THR A 130 17.31 0.23 4.06
CA THR A 130 17.95 1.44 3.51
C THR A 130 17.52 2.69 4.27
N CYS A 131 18.48 3.38 4.87
CA CYS A 131 18.30 4.69 5.50
C CYS A 131 18.97 5.77 4.63
N PRO A 132 18.36 6.93 4.35
CA PRO A 132 19.01 8.00 3.59
C PRO A 132 20.06 8.73 4.43
N CYS A 133 20.95 9.49 3.76
CA CYS A 133 21.90 10.36 4.47
C CYS A 133 21.22 11.57 5.13
N VAL A 134 20.05 11.97 4.64
CA VAL A 134 19.30 13.14 5.13
C VAL A 134 17.86 12.78 5.37
N ILE A 135 17.37 13.05 6.56
CA ILE A 135 15.96 12.90 6.95
C ILE A 135 15.43 14.30 7.31
N LEU A 136 14.45 14.76 6.52
CA LEU A 136 13.71 15.98 6.77
C LEU A 136 12.48 15.63 7.60
N VAL A 137 12.21 16.39 8.64
CA VAL A 137 11.03 16.19 9.50
C VAL A 137 10.21 17.47 9.59
N SER A 138 8.88 17.32 9.60
CA SER A 138 7.96 18.46 9.65
C SER A 138 7.93 19.17 11.01
N GLU A 139 8.39 18.51 12.06
CA GLU A 139 8.33 19.00 13.44
C GLU A 139 9.65 18.78 14.18
N ASN A 140 9.79 19.45 15.32
CA ASN A 140 10.91 19.22 16.21
C ASN A 140 10.84 17.83 16.84
N LEU A 141 11.97 17.18 16.94
CA LEU A 141 12.14 15.95 17.71
C LEU A 141 12.58 16.31 19.14
N ILE A 142 12.17 15.48 20.09
CA ILE A 142 12.58 15.62 21.50
C ILE A 142 14.04 15.21 21.63
N ASP A 143 14.37 14.01 21.16
CA ASP A 143 15.69 13.39 21.30
C ASP A 143 16.43 13.24 19.95
N LYS A 144 16.38 14.31 19.14
CA LYS A 144 17.01 14.34 17.81
C LYS A 144 18.44 13.80 17.79
N HIS A 145 19.26 14.21 18.77
CA HIS A 145 20.69 13.86 18.77
C HIS A 145 20.91 12.37 19.01
N THR A 146 20.18 11.79 19.95
CA THR A 146 20.24 10.38 20.29
C THR A 146 19.78 9.50 19.11
N ILE A 147 18.66 9.86 18.48
CA ILE A 147 18.13 9.16 17.32
C ILE A 147 19.11 9.24 16.15
N GLN A 148 19.63 10.41 15.86
CA GLN A 148 20.60 10.62 14.78
C GLN A 148 21.88 9.78 14.97
N LYS A 149 22.40 9.72 16.22
CA LYS A 149 23.57 8.92 16.57
C LYS A 149 23.25 7.42 16.41
N ALA A 150 22.16 6.95 16.99
CA ALA A 150 21.75 5.56 16.91
C ALA A 150 21.55 5.08 15.47
N LEU A 151 20.88 5.87 14.63
CA LEU A 151 20.68 5.53 13.21
C LEU A 151 21.99 5.56 12.42
N SER A 152 22.92 6.48 12.75
CA SER A 152 24.22 6.53 12.09
C SER A 152 25.08 5.31 12.43
N GLU A 153 25.05 4.86 13.68
CA GLU A 153 25.74 3.64 14.12
C GLU A 153 25.10 2.38 13.53
N TYR A 154 23.76 2.27 13.58
CA TYR A 154 23.03 1.11 13.07
C TYR A 154 23.26 0.88 11.57
N HIS A 155 23.23 1.96 10.77
CA HIS A 155 23.41 1.88 9.31
C HIS A 155 24.86 2.08 8.86
N ASN A 156 25.82 2.18 9.79
CA ASN A 156 27.24 2.38 9.53
C ASN A 156 27.51 3.54 8.54
N LYS A 157 26.77 4.64 8.67
CA LYS A 157 26.93 5.84 7.83
C LYS A 157 26.40 7.09 8.53
N LYS A 158 26.89 8.26 8.11
CA LYS A 158 26.42 9.55 8.66
C LYS A 158 24.99 9.82 8.22
N VAL A 159 24.06 9.79 9.17
CA VAL A 159 22.66 10.20 9.02
C VAL A 159 22.48 11.59 9.63
N SER A 160 21.80 12.47 8.94
CA SER A 160 21.48 13.82 9.44
C SER A 160 19.96 14.00 9.46
N ILE A 161 19.40 14.32 10.62
CA ILE A 161 17.99 14.64 10.79
C ILE A 161 17.85 16.15 10.95
N THR A 162 16.92 16.77 10.23
CA THR A 162 16.71 18.21 10.31
C THR A 162 15.25 18.61 10.07
N ASN A 163 14.77 19.55 10.85
CA ASN A 163 13.51 20.27 10.63
C ASN A 163 13.73 21.65 10.00
N LYS A 164 14.99 22.07 9.84
CA LYS A 164 15.34 23.32 9.16
C LYS A 164 15.27 23.10 7.64
N ILE A 165 14.10 23.38 7.08
CA ILE A 165 13.82 23.18 5.66
C ILE A 165 14.40 24.36 4.90
N ARG A 166 15.36 24.10 4.02
CA ARG A 166 15.97 25.10 3.14
C ARG A 166 15.26 25.13 1.79
N ASN A 167 15.49 26.17 0.99
CA ASN A 167 14.78 26.44 -0.26
C ASN A 167 14.54 25.22 -1.16
N LYS A 168 15.54 24.36 -1.32
CA LYS A 168 15.39 23.11 -2.12
C LYS A 168 14.43 22.10 -1.48
N ASP A 169 14.42 22.02 -0.16
CA ASP A 169 13.69 21.00 0.59
C ASP A 169 12.22 21.40 0.83
N ILE A 170 11.86 22.68 0.62
CA ILE A 170 10.49 23.18 0.79
C ILE A 170 9.52 22.44 -0.13
N GLY A 171 9.89 22.29 -1.41
CA GLY A 171 9.06 21.56 -2.38
C GLY A 171 8.80 20.12 -1.98
N LEU A 172 9.85 19.40 -1.58
CA LEU A 172 9.76 18.01 -1.15
C LEU A 172 8.89 17.85 0.11
N MET A 173 9.10 18.71 1.10
CA MET A 173 8.30 18.69 2.33
C MET A 173 6.84 19.01 2.05
N LYS A 174 6.57 19.98 1.16
CA LYS A 174 5.20 20.32 0.74
C LYS A 174 4.51 19.15 0.05
N ILE A 175 5.21 18.44 -0.85
CA ILE A 175 4.69 17.22 -1.50
C ILE A 175 4.39 16.15 -0.44
N SER A 176 5.32 15.90 0.48
CA SER A 176 5.12 14.94 1.56
C SER A 176 3.89 15.29 2.41
N GLN A 177 3.78 16.55 2.84
CA GLN A 177 2.66 17.01 3.65
C GLN A 177 1.33 16.90 2.90
N THR A 178 1.28 17.39 1.65
CA THR A 178 0.07 17.31 0.82
C THR A 178 -0.40 15.88 0.64
N ASN A 179 0.51 14.95 0.34
CA ASN A 179 0.16 13.54 0.19
C ASN A 179 -0.36 12.94 1.49
N THR A 180 0.28 13.26 2.62
CA THR A 180 -0.15 12.78 3.95
C THR A 180 -1.53 13.29 4.32
N ASP A 181 -1.83 14.57 4.06
CA ASP A 181 -3.13 15.19 4.27
C ASP A 181 -4.22 14.59 3.39
N LEU A 182 -3.89 14.34 2.12
CA LEU A 182 -4.82 13.69 1.18
C LEU A 182 -5.18 12.28 1.62
N TYR A 183 -4.22 11.50 2.12
CA TYR A 183 -4.50 10.17 2.66
C TYR A 183 -5.42 10.22 3.88
N LEU A 184 -5.17 11.15 4.80
CA LEU A 184 -6.02 11.35 5.98
C LEU A 184 -7.45 11.72 5.57
N LYS A 185 -7.60 12.72 4.70
CA LYS A 185 -8.92 13.16 4.18
C LYS A 185 -9.67 12.05 3.43
N ARG A 186 -8.97 11.24 2.64
CA ARG A 186 -9.59 10.10 1.94
C ARG A 186 -10.13 9.07 2.92
N GLN A 187 -9.37 8.77 3.97
CA GLN A 187 -9.80 7.82 4.99
C GLN A 187 -11.03 8.33 5.77
N GLU A 188 -11.06 9.61 6.15
CA GLU A 188 -12.20 10.22 6.82
C GLU A 188 -13.45 10.24 5.93
N ARG A 189 -13.28 10.59 4.65
CA ARG A 189 -14.38 10.53 3.66
C ARG A 189 -14.89 9.11 3.47
N SER A 190 -14.00 8.12 3.40
CA SER A 190 -14.38 6.71 3.28
C SER A 190 -15.22 6.26 4.47
N LYS A 191 -14.82 6.60 5.71
CA LYS A 191 -15.60 6.30 6.93
C LYS A 191 -16.99 6.94 6.90
N LYS A 192 -17.06 8.25 6.56
CA LYS A 192 -18.33 8.96 6.45
C LYS A 192 -19.24 8.36 5.38
N ASN A 193 -18.66 7.94 4.25
CA ASN A 193 -19.42 7.26 3.20
C ASN A 193 -19.96 5.91 3.65
N VAL A 194 -19.12 5.09 4.32
CA VAL A 194 -19.57 3.80 4.86
C VAL A 194 -20.72 3.99 5.83
N SER A 195 -20.62 4.93 6.78
CA SER A 195 -21.70 5.21 7.73
C SER A 195 -22.99 5.62 7.01
N LYS A 196 -22.93 6.51 6.02
CA LYS A 196 -24.10 6.91 5.22
C LYS A 196 -24.72 5.74 4.46
N VAL A 197 -23.89 4.88 3.86
CA VAL A 197 -24.35 3.68 3.14
C VAL A 197 -25.05 2.72 4.08
N LEU A 198 -24.51 2.50 5.29
CA LEU A 198 -25.13 1.62 6.29
C LEU A 198 -26.47 2.18 6.79
N SER A 199 -26.55 3.50 7.04
CA SER A 199 -27.82 4.14 7.42
C SER A 199 -28.86 4.01 6.30
N SER A 200 -28.48 4.28 5.05
CA SER A 200 -29.38 4.11 3.90
C SER A 200 -29.81 2.66 3.69
N LEU A 201 -28.91 1.70 3.94
CA LEU A 201 -29.22 0.27 3.88
C LEU A 201 -30.21 -0.13 4.97
N LYS A 202 -30.01 0.34 6.20
CA LYS A 202 -30.96 0.16 7.32
C LYS A 202 -32.35 0.63 6.96
N GLU A 203 -32.46 1.86 6.42
CA GLU A 203 -33.75 2.43 6.00
C GLU A 203 -34.42 1.60 4.90
N LYS A 204 -33.66 1.23 3.85
CA LYS A 204 -34.18 0.42 2.73
C LYS A 204 -34.64 -0.96 3.14
N LEU A 205 -33.97 -1.57 4.10
CA LEU A 205 -34.30 -2.91 4.63
C LEU A 205 -35.30 -2.83 5.79
N ASN A 206 -35.71 -1.62 6.20
CA ASN A 206 -36.66 -1.38 7.30
C ASN A 206 -36.19 -2.06 8.62
N LEU A 207 -34.89 -2.03 8.90
CA LEU A 207 -34.31 -2.62 10.09
C LEU A 207 -34.51 -1.69 11.30
N LYS A 208 -34.86 -2.27 12.45
CA LYS A 208 -35.05 -1.52 13.70
C LYS A 208 -33.71 -1.09 14.31
N GLU A 209 -32.71 -1.95 14.23
CA GLU A 209 -31.39 -1.76 14.85
C GLU A 209 -30.36 -1.22 13.85
N GLU A 210 -29.31 -0.61 14.38
CA GLU A 210 -28.18 -0.16 13.58
C GLU A 210 -27.40 -1.36 13.02
N ILE A 211 -26.86 -1.18 11.80
CA ILE A 211 -26.00 -2.17 11.18
C ILE A 211 -24.56 -1.95 11.68
N ASP A 212 -24.14 -2.72 12.67
CA ASP A 212 -22.81 -2.62 13.24
C ASP A 212 -21.80 -3.55 12.57
N LEU A 213 -22.26 -4.74 12.18
CA LEU A 213 -21.42 -5.77 11.56
C LEU A 213 -22.17 -6.44 10.43
N ILE A 214 -21.52 -6.53 9.28
CA ILE A 214 -22.01 -7.30 8.11
C ILE A 214 -21.01 -8.42 7.84
N GLU A 215 -21.51 -9.62 7.68
CA GLU A 215 -20.74 -10.74 7.13
C GLU A 215 -21.26 -11.09 5.74
N SER A 216 -20.36 -11.30 4.79
CA SER A 216 -20.70 -11.78 3.46
C SER A 216 -19.97 -13.08 3.14
N TYR A 217 -20.68 -14.00 2.51
CA TYR A 217 -20.20 -15.33 2.19
C TYR A 217 -20.26 -15.57 0.69
N ASP A 218 -19.19 -16.16 0.17
CA ASP A 218 -19.04 -16.56 -1.23
C ASP A 218 -18.45 -17.96 -1.29
N ILE A 219 -18.95 -18.79 -2.24
CA ILE A 219 -18.48 -20.17 -2.44
C ILE A 219 -17.76 -20.25 -3.78
N SER A 220 -16.52 -20.69 -3.71
CA SER A 220 -15.66 -20.86 -4.89
C SER A 220 -15.33 -22.33 -5.11
N HIS A 221 -15.60 -22.83 -6.32
CA HIS A 221 -15.28 -24.20 -6.74
C HIS A 221 -13.95 -24.23 -7.48
N PHE A 222 -13.01 -25.05 -7.01
CA PHE A 222 -11.75 -25.28 -7.68
C PHE A 222 -11.78 -26.62 -8.44
N SER A 223 -11.84 -26.56 -9.76
CA SER A 223 -11.69 -27.72 -10.66
C SER A 223 -12.44 -29.00 -10.23
N GLY A 224 -13.72 -28.88 -9.84
CA GLY A 224 -14.63 -30.00 -9.66
C GLY A 224 -14.44 -30.93 -8.45
N LYS A 225 -13.48 -30.67 -7.55
CA LYS A 225 -13.22 -31.59 -6.41
C LYS A 225 -12.97 -30.91 -5.04
N LYS A 226 -12.84 -29.62 -4.97
CA LYS A 226 -12.68 -28.89 -3.69
C LYS A 226 -13.46 -27.59 -3.75
N ALA A 227 -14.39 -27.41 -2.85
CA ALA A 227 -15.06 -26.14 -2.63
C ALA A 227 -14.47 -25.42 -1.41
N LEU A 228 -14.31 -24.13 -1.52
CA LEU A 228 -13.88 -23.23 -0.46
C LEU A 228 -14.93 -22.15 -0.30
N ALA A 229 -15.27 -21.79 0.93
CA ALA A 229 -16.06 -20.62 1.19
C ALA A 229 -15.20 -19.51 1.84
N GLY A 230 -15.37 -18.29 1.35
CA GLY A 230 -14.79 -17.08 1.89
C GLY A 230 -15.81 -16.33 2.73
N GLN A 231 -15.42 -15.90 3.93
CA GLN A 231 -16.15 -14.97 4.76
C GLN A 231 -15.41 -13.65 4.79
N ILE A 232 -16.06 -12.56 4.43
CA ILE A 232 -15.58 -11.20 4.61
C ILE A 232 -16.47 -10.45 5.57
N THR A 233 -15.85 -9.55 6.34
CA THR A 233 -16.51 -8.83 7.41
C THR A 233 -16.36 -7.33 7.24
N TYR A 234 -17.45 -6.60 7.43
CA TYR A 234 -17.51 -5.15 7.38
C TYR A 234 -18.16 -4.59 8.65
N ASN A 235 -17.69 -3.43 9.08
CA ASN A 235 -18.31 -2.66 10.16
C ASN A 235 -18.43 -1.16 9.77
N LYS A 236 -18.82 -0.32 10.71
CA LYS A 236 -18.94 1.14 10.52
C LYS A 236 -17.62 1.81 10.05
N THR A 237 -16.48 1.19 10.25
CA THR A 237 -15.18 1.72 9.83
C THR A 237 -14.70 1.15 8.49
N GLY A 238 -15.40 0.18 7.93
CA GLY A 238 -15.09 -0.49 6.66
C GLY A 238 -14.70 -1.96 6.84
N LYS A 239 -13.77 -2.44 6.04
CA LYS A 239 -13.33 -3.85 6.01
C LYS A 239 -12.59 -4.24 7.28
N VAL A 240 -13.06 -5.31 7.95
CA VAL A 240 -12.41 -5.90 9.14
C VAL A 240 -11.64 -7.14 8.72
N ARG A 241 -10.41 -6.93 8.24
CA ARG A 241 -9.60 -8.02 7.66
C ARG A 241 -9.22 -9.12 8.64
N ASP A 242 -9.04 -8.80 9.90
CA ASP A 242 -8.69 -9.77 10.96
C ASP A 242 -9.82 -10.77 11.25
N SER A 243 -11.04 -10.42 10.83
CA SER A 243 -12.23 -11.27 10.93
C SER A 243 -12.53 -12.08 9.67
N TYR A 244 -11.68 -11.99 8.63
CA TYR A 244 -11.85 -12.79 7.43
C TYR A 244 -11.55 -14.25 7.72
N ARG A 245 -12.37 -15.14 7.17
CA ARG A 245 -12.23 -16.59 7.35
C ARG A 245 -12.36 -17.31 6.02
N THR A 246 -11.72 -18.45 5.94
CA THR A 246 -11.86 -19.39 4.84
C THR A 246 -12.28 -20.72 5.41
N TYR A 247 -13.31 -21.33 4.82
CA TYR A 247 -13.84 -22.63 5.24
C TYR A 247 -13.58 -23.65 4.13
N ASN A 248 -12.94 -24.75 4.48
CA ASN A 248 -12.89 -25.92 3.61
C ASN A 248 -14.25 -26.64 3.69
N ILE A 249 -14.89 -26.82 2.57
CA ILE A 249 -16.16 -27.52 2.45
C ILE A 249 -15.93 -29.05 2.43
N SER A 250 -16.83 -29.78 3.06
CA SER A 250 -16.80 -31.25 3.05
C SER A 250 -16.92 -31.80 1.62
N LYS A 251 -16.41 -33.03 1.40
CA LYS A 251 -16.50 -33.69 0.10
C LYS A 251 -17.94 -33.96 -0.32
N GLU A 252 -18.82 -34.19 0.66
CA GLU A 252 -20.25 -34.48 0.45
C GLU A 252 -20.98 -33.25 -0.12
N ASN A 253 -20.61 -32.06 0.31
CA ASN A 253 -21.19 -30.80 -0.15
C ASN A 253 -20.41 -30.16 -1.32
N SER A 254 -19.26 -30.72 -1.69
CA SER A 254 -18.46 -30.19 -2.81
C SER A 254 -19.20 -30.41 -4.13
N GLY A 255 -19.67 -29.31 -4.74
CA GLY A 255 -20.52 -29.31 -5.93
C GLY A 255 -22.00 -29.02 -5.66
N ASN A 256 -22.37 -28.84 -4.41
CA ASN A 256 -23.71 -28.41 -4.00
C ASN A 256 -23.59 -27.04 -3.28
N ASP A 257 -23.88 -25.96 -3.98
CA ASP A 257 -23.74 -24.59 -3.46
C ASP A 257 -24.61 -24.37 -2.22
N ILE A 258 -25.82 -24.87 -2.23
CA ILE A 258 -26.76 -24.75 -1.11
C ILE A 258 -26.23 -25.47 0.12
N GLY A 259 -25.84 -26.75 -0.05
CA GLY A 259 -25.27 -27.54 1.05
C GLY A 259 -23.94 -26.98 1.57
N SER A 260 -23.11 -26.44 0.69
CA SER A 260 -21.87 -25.76 1.05
C SER A 260 -22.14 -24.52 1.89
N MET A 261 -23.11 -23.68 1.51
CA MET A 261 -23.48 -22.48 2.24
C MET A 261 -24.06 -22.84 3.61
N GLN A 262 -24.94 -23.81 3.68
CA GLN A 262 -25.52 -24.32 4.93
C GLN A 262 -24.43 -24.80 5.90
N GLU A 263 -23.49 -25.61 5.42
CA GLU A 263 -22.35 -26.09 6.21
C GLU A 263 -21.53 -24.94 6.80
N VAL A 264 -21.27 -23.90 6.01
CA VAL A 264 -20.49 -22.73 6.47
C VAL A 264 -21.23 -21.95 7.53
N ILE A 265 -22.51 -21.67 7.32
CA ILE A 265 -23.33 -20.91 8.27
C ILE A 265 -23.49 -21.71 9.58
N GLU A 266 -23.74 -23.01 9.52
CA GLU A 266 -23.80 -23.86 10.72
C GLU A 266 -22.48 -23.85 11.50
N ARG A 267 -21.35 -23.93 10.81
CA ARG A 267 -20.03 -23.89 11.45
C ARG A 267 -19.73 -22.54 12.08
N ARG A 268 -20.15 -21.44 11.44
CA ARG A 268 -19.97 -20.08 11.95
C ARG A 268 -20.79 -19.81 13.20
N PHE A 269 -22.02 -20.30 13.24
CA PHE A 269 -22.99 -20.02 14.32
C PHE A 269 -23.16 -21.19 15.31
N ARG A 270 -22.28 -22.19 15.26
CA ARG A 270 -22.30 -23.30 16.22
C ARG A 270 -22.21 -22.77 17.66
N LYS A 271 -23.04 -23.32 18.56
CA LYS A 271 -23.04 -22.96 20.01
C LYS A 271 -21.63 -23.05 20.59
N GLY A 272 -21.21 -22.00 21.31
CA GLY A 272 -19.86 -21.91 21.92
C GLY A 272 -18.85 -21.05 21.15
N SER A 273 -19.22 -20.46 20.02
CA SER A 273 -18.37 -19.42 19.42
C SER A 273 -18.49 -18.12 20.20
N GLU A 274 -17.40 -17.62 20.76
CA GLU A 274 -17.32 -16.29 21.43
C GLU A 274 -17.44 -15.11 20.44
N LEU A 275 -17.79 -15.38 19.20
CA LEU A 275 -17.80 -14.41 18.11
C LEU A 275 -19.08 -13.57 18.15
N ILE A 276 -18.92 -12.26 17.99
CA ILE A 276 -20.02 -11.30 17.87
C ILE A 276 -20.92 -11.67 16.69
N PHE A 277 -22.24 -11.68 16.89
CA PHE A 277 -23.20 -11.92 15.81
C PHE A 277 -23.25 -10.71 14.87
N PRO A 278 -23.31 -10.92 13.54
CA PRO A 278 -23.50 -9.84 12.58
C PRO A 278 -24.93 -9.32 12.62
N SER A 279 -25.09 -8.01 12.40
CA SER A 279 -26.38 -7.37 12.24
C SER A 279 -27.05 -7.72 10.89
N LEU A 280 -26.23 -8.10 9.91
CA LEU A 280 -26.67 -8.46 8.56
C LEU A 280 -25.73 -9.51 7.96
N ILE A 281 -26.34 -10.51 7.31
CA ILE A 281 -25.62 -11.51 6.53
C ILE A 281 -25.96 -11.30 5.06
N LEU A 282 -24.95 -11.24 4.20
CA LEU A 282 -25.07 -11.19 2.75
C LEU A 282 -24.63 -12.52 2.15
N ILE A 283 -25.51 -13.15 1.41
CA ILE A 283 -25.28 -14.43 0.75
C ILE A 283 -25.46 -14.20 -0.76
N ASP A 284 -24.47 -14.64 -1.54
CA ASP A 284 -24.60 -14.67 -3.00
C ASP A 284 -25.46 -15.88 -3.40
N GLY A 285 -26.73 -15.62 -3.68
CA GLY A 285 -27.70 -16.66 -4.01
C GLY A 285 -29.12 -16.14 -4.12
N GLY A 286 -30.02 -17.02 -4.54
CA GLY A 286 -31.44 -16.72 -4.66
C GLY A 286 -32.27 -17.16 -3.44
N LEU A 287 -33.60 -17.16 -3.59
CA LEU A 287 -34.55 -17.58 -2.54
C LEU A 287 -34.30 -19.01 -2.02
N THR A 288 -33.74 -19.88 -2.82
CA THR A 288 -33.40 -21.25 -2.43
C THR A 288 -32.29 -21.29 -1.38
N HIS A 289 -31.26 -20.44 -1.52
CA HIS A 289 -30.18 -20.30 -0.53
C HIS A 289 -30.69 -19.68 0.78
N LEU A 290 -31.67 -18.78 0.69
CA LEU A 290 -32.22 -18.14 1.87
C LEU A 290 -33.16 -19.05 2.67
N LYS A 291 -33.77 -20.05 2.03
CA LYS A 291 -34.68 -21.01 2.67
C LYS A 291 -33.97 -22.24 3.25
N ALA A 292 -32.76 -22.52 2.83
CA ALA A 292 -31.92 -23.60 3.35
C ALA A 292 -31.25 -23.18 4.66
#